data_a42c14a585242a5d1f3f5ec9d1d53f16
#
_entry.id   a42c14a585242a5d1f3f5ec9d1d53f16
#
_cell.length_a   1.000
_cell.length_b   1.000
_cell.length_c   1.000
_cell.angle_alpha   90.00
_cell.angle_beta   90.00
_cell.angle_gamma   90.00
#
_symmetry.space_group_name_H-M   'P 1'
#
loop_
_entity.id
_entity.type
_entity.pdbx_description
1 polymer ?
#
loop_
_entity_poly.entity_id
_entity_poly.type
_entity_poly.pdbx_seq_one_letter_code
_entity_poly.pdbx_strand_id
1 'polypeptide(L)'
;MENFISLNEWLNEQKSEPTYGCVMMDAKIPDWKEKHTAGIDPKDVYIKPYDESFGIEDNPHVTVIYGIHEDEIDPEIIHDVIQNEMKPVTVTIDNISMFPGEEYEVVKYDVPVTDQLKKYRERFEKNFPNTQKFPEYHPHMTLAYVKPGQGQKYVKQLEEPFEVTFDKGVYSFHDDEGESVRKQHVFPKEDE
;
A
#
# COMPACT_ATOMS: atom_id res chain seq x y z
N MET A 1 20.98 45.50 2.85
CA MET A 1 20.64 44.83 4.13
C MET A 1 20.51 43.35 3.81
N GLU A 2 21.55 42.59 4.16
CA GLU A 2 21.52 41.14 4.01
C GLU A 2 20.64 40.56 5.14
N ASN A 3 19.57 39.87 4.77
CA ASN A 3 18.73 39.14 5.74
C ASN A 3 19.55 37.93 6.23
N PHE A 4 20.12 38.02 7.42
CA PHE A 4 20.67 36.86 8.09
C PHE A 4 19.53 36.02 8.62
N ILE A 5 19.30 34.86 7.98
CA ILE A 5 18.43 33.80 8.50
C ILE A 5 19.08 33.28 9.79
N SER A 6 18.29 33.12 10.85
CA SER A 6 18.81 32.55 12.09
C SER A 6 19.24 31.08 11.88
N LEU A 7 20.21 30.60 12.65
CA LEU A 7 20.65 29.20 12.59
C LEU A 7 19.47 28.22 12.74
N ASN A 8 18.46 28.54 13.55
CA ASN A 8 17.25 27.74 13.73
C ASN A 8 16.33 27.78 12.52
N GLU A 9 16.22 28.91 11.82
CA GLU A 9 15.49 29.01 10.55
C GLU A 9 16.22 28.22 9.47
N TRP A 10 17.55 28.31 9.37
CA TRP A 10 18.34 27.53 8.43
C TRP A 10 18.26 26.02 8.70
N LEU A 11 18.28 25.59 9.97
CA LEU A 11 18.10 24.18 10.37
C LEU A 11 16.67 23.67 10.10
N ASN A 12 15.66 24.54 10.17
CA ASN A 12 14.29 24.17 9.82
C ASN A 12 14.03 24.12 8.31
N GLU A 13 14.74 24.94 7.51
CA GLU A 13 14.68 24.87 6.04
C GLU A 13 15.42 23.63 5.47
N GLN A 14 16.30 23.01 6.25
CA GLN A 14 16.98 21.76 5.87
C GLN A 14 16.29 20.49 6.37
N LYS A 15 15.14 20.58 7.05
CA LYS A 15 14.31 19.41 7.27
C LYS A 15 13.73 19.02 5.92
N SER A 16 14.28 17.97 5.33
CA SER A 16 13.62 17.24 4.22
C SER A 16 12.17 16.97 4.60
N GLU A 17 11.26 17.08 3.64
CA GLU A 17 9.89 16.65 3.87
C GLU A 17 9.91 15.24 4.49
N PRO A 18 9.06 14.98 5.51
CA PRO A 18 9.06 13.69 6.18
C PRO A 18 8.78 12.58 5.17
N THR A 19 9.61 11.56 5.18
CA THR A 19 9.38 10.35 4.40
C THR A 19 8.47 9.40 5.17
N TYR A 20 7.62 8.68 4.42
CA TYR A 20 6.59 7.82 5.00
C TYR A 20 6.72 6.39 4.50
N GLY A 21 6.87 5.48 5.45
CA GLY A 21 6.87 4.06 5.18
C GLY A 21 5.48 3.46 5.09
N CYS A 22 5.41 2.28 4.47
CA CYS A 22 4.19 1.53 4.26
C CYS A 22 4.38 0.05 4.62
N VAL A 23 3.50 -0.49 5.49
CA VAL A 23 3.45 -1.94 5.73
C VAL A 23 2.33 -2.53 4.89
N MET A 24 2.67 -3.57 4.15
CA MET A 24 1.79 -4.27 3.22
C MET A 24 1.88 -5.78 3.42
N MET A 25 0.94 -6.49 2.82
CA MET A 25 1.02 -7.93 2.63
C MET A 25 0.87 -8.25 1.15
N ASP A 26 1.86 -8.93 0.58
CA ASP A 26 1.85 -9.35 -0.83
C ASP A 26 1.16 -10.72 -0.97
N ALA A 27 0.49 -10.91 -2.09
CA ALA A 27 -0.07 -12.18 -2.52
C ALA A 27 0.58 -12.64 -3.83
N LYS A 28 0.74 -13.95 -3.99
CA LYS A 28 1.11 -14.53 -5.27
C LYS A 28 -0.15 -14.99 -5.98
N ILE A 29 -0.63 -14.21 -6.92
CA ILE A 29 -1.79 -14.56 -7.75
C ILE A 29 -1.28 -14.97 -9.14
N PRO A 30 -1.46 -16.24 -9.54
CA PRO A 30 -1.06 -16.69 -10.88
C PRO A 30 -1.78 -15.90 -11.98
N ASP A 31 -1.04 -15.61 -13.05
CA ASP A 31 -1.57 -14.91 -14.24
C ASP A 31 -2.23 -13.56 -13.89
N TRP A 32 -1.65 -12.84 -12.91
CA TRP A 32 -2.22 -11.56 -12.44
C TRP A 32 -2.51 -10.59 -13.58
N LYS A 33 -1.54 -10.38 -14.47
CA LYS A 33 -1.69 -9.46 -15.61
C LYS A 33 -2.76 -9.94 -16.58
N GLU A 34 -2.75 -11.21 -16.91
CA GLU A 34 -3.60 -11.79 -17.95
C GLU A 34 -5.06 -11.96 -17.52
N LYS A 35 -5.29 -12.23 -16.24
CA LYS A 35 -6.64 -12.54 -15.74
C LYS A 35 -7.29 -11.40 -14.97
N HIS A 36 -6.50 -10.61 -14.25
CA HIS A 36 -7.03 -9.63 -13.32
C HIS A 36 -6.93 -8.20 -13.84
N THR A 37 -5.83 -7.83 -14.51
CA THR A 37 -5.64 -6.46 -15.01
C THR A 37 -5.82 -6.32 -16.53
N ALA A 38 -5.87 -7.41 -17.30
CA ALA A 38 -6.04 -7.37 -18.76
C ALA A 38 -7.36 -6.71 -19.23
N GLY A 39 -8.37 -6.64 -18.35
CA GLY A 39 -9.63 -5.97 -18.64
C GLY A 39 -9.58 -4.44 -18.55
N ILE A 40 -8.49 -3.87 -18.07
CA ILE A 40 -8.29 -2.42 -17.99
C ILE A 40 -7.84 -1.89 -19.35
N ASP A 41 -8.62 -0.97 -19.94
CA ASP A 41 -8.26 -0.33 -21.21
C ASP A 41 -7.02 0.57 -21.00
N PRO A 42 -5.92 0.37 -21.71
CA PRO A 42 -4.72 1.21 -21.61
C PRO A 42 -4.98 2.72 -21.81
N LYS A 43 -6.04 3.07 -22.54
CA LYS A 43 -6.43 4.49 -22.75
C LYS A 43 -6.97 5.16 -21.50
N ASP A 44 -7.52 4.38 -20.58
CA ASP A 44 -8.08 4.88 -19.33
C ASP A 44 -7.03 5.03 -18.24
N VAL A 45 -5.90 4.34 -18.37
CA VAL A 45 -4.85 4.32 -17.37
C VAL A 45 -4.30 5.72 -17.13
N TYR A 46 -4.23 6.09 -15.85
CA TYR A 46 -3.56 7.30 -15.40
C TYR A 46 -2.07 7.01 -15.23
N ILE A 47 -1.25 7.80 -15.88
CA ILE A 47 0.22 7.71 -15.81
C ILE A 47 0.74 9.10 -15.42
N LYS A 48 1.58 9.15 -14.41
CA LYS A 48 2.28 10.37 -14.01
C LYS A 48 3.74 10.28 -14.47
N PRO A 49 4.23 11.24 -15.24
CA PRO A 49 5.64 11.23 -15.67
C PRO A 49 6.57 11.18 -14.47
N TYR A 50 7.56 10.31 -14.52
CA TYR A 50 8.58 10.11 -13.47
C TYR A 50 8.05 9.59 -12.12
N ASP A 51 6.85 9.01 -12.10
CA ASP A 51 6.26 8.42 -10.90
C ASP A 51 5.65 7.07 -11.25
N GLU A 52 6.38 6.00 -10.97
CA GLU A 52 6.01 4.62 -11.30
C GLU A 52 4.95 4.04 -10.34
N SER A 53 4.54 4.79 -9.30
CA SER A 53 3.50 4.35 -8.37
C SER A 53 2.08 4.38 -8.97
N PHE A 54 1.94 4.96 -10.17
CA PHE A 54 0.68 4.99 -10.92
C PHE A 54 0.72 4.00 -12.09
N GLY A 55 -0.44 3.76 -12.67
CA GLY A 55 -0.58 2.84 -13.80
C GLY A 55 -1.35 1.57 -13.45
N ILE A 56 -1.00 0.48 -14.10
CA ILE A 56 -1.54 -0.86 -13.78
C ILE A 56 -0.65 -1.48 -12.70
N GLU A 57 -1.27 -2.01 -11.65
CA GLU A 57 -0.55 -2.64 -10.55
C GLU A 57 0.00 -4.01 -10.96
N ASP A 58 1.29 -4.18 -10.82
CA ASP A 58 2.00 -5.42 -11.17
C ASP A 58 2.16 -6.39 -9.98
N ASN A 59 2.07 -5.87 -8.76
CA ASN A 59 2.32 -6.62 -7.54
C ASN A 59 1.07 -6.63 -6.64
N PRO A 60 0.22 -7.66 -6.72
CA PRO A 60 -0.99 -7.71 -5.90
C PRO A 60 -0.65 -7.72 -4.41
N HIS A 61 -1.13 -6.71 -3.71
CA HIS A 61 -0.91 -6.52 -2.28
C HIS A 61 -2.10 -5.87 -1.58
N VAL A 62 -2.15 -6.01 -0.28
CA VAL A 62 -3.02 -5.23 0.59
C VAL A 62 -2.20 -4.36 1.51
N THR A 63 -2.53 -3.08 1.61
CA THR A 63 -1.90 -2.17 2.57
C THR A 63 -2.48 -2.39 3.97
N VAL A 64 -1.59 -2.65 4.93
CA VAL A 64 -1.94 -2.73 6.36
C VAL A 64 -1.98 -1.32 6.95
N ILE A 65 -0.91 -0.56 6.76
CA ILE A 65 -0.83 0.85 7.16
C ILE A 65 0.11 1.62 6.24
N TYR A 66 -0.25 2.85 5.94
CA TYR A 66 0.59 3.84 5.26
C TYR A 66 0.85 5.02 6.19
N GLY A 67 1.97 5.69 6.02
CA GLY A 67 2.30 6.92 6.72
C GLY A 67 3.11 6.72 8.00
N ILE A 68 3.86 5.62 8.13
CA ILE A 68 4.83 5.43 9.22
C ILE A 68 5.95 6.45 9.05
N HIS A 69 6.31 7.17 10.11
CA HIS A 69 7.39 8.16 10.10
C HIS A 69 8.74 7.44 10.12
N GLU A 70 9.42 7.41 8.98
CA GLU A 70 10.69 6.69 8.79
C GLU A 70 11.84 7.31 9.59
N ASP A 71 11.82 8.62 9.76
CA ASP A 71 12.83 9.39 10.50
C ASP A 71 12.74 9.24 12.03
N GLU A 72 11.63 8.69 12.54
CA GLU A 72 11.39 8.50 13.97
C GLU A 72 11.58 7.04 14.43
N ILE A 73 11.90 6.11 13.51
CA ILE A 73 11.90 4.69 13.83
C ILE A 73 12.99 3.92 13.09
N ASP A 74 13.62 2.98 13.80
CA ASP A 74 14.53 2.03 13.18
C ASP A 74 13.73 1.01 12.33
N PRO A 75 13.99 0.90 11.01
CA PRO A 75 13.33 -0.04 10.13
C PRO A 75 13.36 -1.49 10.62
N GLU A 76 14.43 -1.90 11.32
CA GLU A 76 14.55 -3.26 11.84
C GLU A 76 13.47 -3.59 12.88
N ILE A 77 12.97 -2.61 13.63
CA ILE A 77 11.86 -2.81 14.58
C ILE A 77 10.57 -3.17 13.82
N ILE A 78 10.31 -2.50 12.69
CA ILE A 78 9.18 -2.83 11.82
C ILE A 78 9.33 -4.24 11.25
N HIS A 79 10.54 -4.59 10.79
CA HIS A 79 10.84 -5.91 10.25
C HIS A 79 10.63 -7.01 11.29
N ASP A 80 11.06 -6.79 12.54
CA ASP A 80 10.86 -7.74 13.64
C ASP A 80 9.37 -7.97 13.92
N VAL A 81 8.55 -6.92 13.91
CA VAL A 81 7.09 -7.06 14.10
C VAL A 81 6.47 -7.84 12.94
N ILE A 82 6.83 -7.53 11.70
CA ILE A 82 6.32 -8.25 10.53
C ILE A 82 6.69 -9.73 10.63
N GLN A 83 7.94 -10.04 10.90
CA GLN A 83 8.45 -11.42 10.92
C GLN A 83 7.87 -12.25 12.06
N ASN A 84 7.70 -11.66 13.25
CA ASN A 84 7.36 -12.41 14.45
C ASN A 84 5.86 -12.40 14.79
N GLU A 85 5.12 -11.38 14.36
CA GLU A 85 3.73 -11.20 14.75
C GLU A 85 2.73 -11.37 13.60
N MET A 86 3.16 -11.20 12.33
CA MET A 86 2.26 -11.39 11.19
C MET A 86 2.28 -12.84 10.68
N LYS A 87 1.16 -13.26 10.12
CA LYS A 87 0.92 -14.60 9.57
C LYS A 87 0.12 -14.49 8.28
N PRO A 88 0.08 -15.52 7.44
CA PRO A 88 -0.75 -15.51 6.25
C PRO A 88 -2.21 -15.18 6.56
N VAL A 89 -2.84 -14.43 5.65
CA VAL A 89 -4.27 -14.09 5.70
C VAL A 89 -4.92 -14.54 4.42
N THR A 90 -5.94 -15.39 4.52
CA THR A 90 -6.73 -15.85 3.37
C THR A 90 -8.10 -15.18 3.38
N VAL A 91 -8.51 -14.67 2.24
CA VAL A 91 -9.80 -13.99 2.04
C VAL A 91 -10.43 -14.42 0.72
N THR A 92 -11.74 -14.25 0.61
CA THR A 92 -12.47 -14.41 -0.67
C THR A 92 -12.74 -13.03 -1.26
N ILE A 93 -12.36 -12.85 -2.52
CA ILE A 93 -12.61 -11.64 -3.30
C ILE A 93 -13.82 -11.89 -4.18
N ASP A 94 -14.80 -11.00 -4.13
CA ASP A 94 -16.07 -11.14 -4.84
C ASP A 94 -16.50 -9.94 -5.68
N ASN A 95 -15.82 -8.79 -5.55
CA ASN A 95 -16.20 -7.59 -6.29
C ASN A 95 -15.01 -6.68 -6.65
N ILE A 96 -15.24 -5.90 -7.70
CA ILE A 96 -14.40 -4.76 -8.08
C ILE A 96 -15.18 -3.49 -7.75
N SER A 97 -14.51 -2.58 -7.06
CA SER A 97 -15.01 -1.23 -6.78
C SER A 97 -13.98 -0.17 -7.15
N MET A 98 -14.25 1.08 -6.82
CA MET A 98 -13.31 2.16 -7.08
C MET A 98 -13.29 3.18 -5.94
N PHE A 99 -12.17 3.86 -5.78
CA PHE A 99 -12.11 5.11 -5.05
C PHE A 99 -12.19 6.27 -6.05
N PRO A 100 -13.14 7.20 -5.88
CA PRO A 100 -13.20 8.39 -6.71
C PRO A 100 -12.07 9.35 -6.36
N GLY A 101 -11.61 10.13 -7.33
CA GLY A 101 -10.61 11.17 -7.15
C GLY A 101 -10.67 12.20 -8.26
N GLU A 102 -10.16 13.41 -7.99
CA GLU A 102 -10.15 14.52 -8.96
C GLU A 102 -8.99 14.39 -9.95
N GLU A 103 -7.85 13.87 -9.52
CA GLU A 103 -6.66 13.67 -10.35
C GLU A 103 -6.64 12.29 -11.00
N TYR A 104 -7.03 11.26 -10.25
CA TYR A 104 -7.16 9.87 -10.70
C TYR A 104 -8.22 9.15 -9.88
N GLU A 105 -8.66 8.02 -10.39
CA GLU A 105 -9.51 7.07 -9.69
C GLU A 105 -8.76 5.75 -9.51
N VAL A 106 -9.04 5.01 -8.43
CA VAL A 106 -8.39 3.73 -8.13
C VAL A 106 -9.38 2.59 -8.35
N VAL A 107 -9.18 1.81 -9.39
CA VAL A 107 -9.93 0.57 -9.62
C VAL A 107 -9.28 -0.55 -8.82
N LYS A 108 -10.06 -1.27 -8.02
CA LYS A 108 -9.55 -2.19 -7.02
C LYS A 108 -10.49 -3.35 -6.73
N TYR A 109 -9.93 -4.45 -6.25
CA TYR A 109 -10.69 -5.45 -5.51
C TYR A 109 -10.92 -4.99 -4.07
N ASP A 110 -12.11 -5.16 -3.55
CA ASP A 110 -12.36 -5.01 -2.13
C ASP A 110 -11.88 -6.25 -1.39
N VAL A 111 -11.06 -6.03 -0.37
CA VAL A 111 -10.59 -7.10 0.52
C VAL A 111 -11.46 -7.06 1.78
N PRO A 112 -12.10 -8.17 2.17
CA PRO A 112 -12.87 -8.22 3.41
C PRO A 112 -12.01 -7.86 4.62
N VAL A 113 -12.54 -7.02 5.52
CA VAL A 113 -11.89 -6.70 6.79
C VAL A 113 -11.97 -7.92 7.70
N THR A 114 -10.86 -8.66 7.82
CA THR A 114 -10.74 -9.74 8.80
C THR A 114 -10.26 -9.20 10.15
N ASP A 115 -10.57 -9.92 11.24
CA ASP A 115 -10.05 -9.58 12.57
C ASP A 115 -8.51 -9.53 12.58
N GLN A 116 -7.87 -10.38 11.76
CA GLN A 116 -6.42 -10.45 11.66
C GLN A 116 -5.83 -9.20 10.97
N LEU A 117 -6.37 -8.77 9.82
CA LEU A 117 -5.95 -7.54 9.15
C LEU A 117 -6.16 -6.32 10.04
N LYS A 118 -7.32 -6.27 10.73
CA LYS A 118 -7.62 -5.20 11.68
C LYS A 118 -6.62 -5.16 12.83
N LYS A 119 -6.30 -6.33 13.41
CA LYS A 119 -5.32 -6.46 14.48
C LYS A 119 -3.93 -5.98 14.03
N TYR A 120 -3.50 -6.33 12.82
CA TYR A 120 -2.22 -5.86 12.29
C TYR A 120 -2.20 -4.35 12.14
N ARG A 121 -3.22 -3.76 11.50
CA ARG A 121 -3.32 -2.30 11.40
C ARG A 121 -3.26 -1.64 12.77
N GLU A 122 -4.06 -2.07 13.72
CA GLU A 122 -4.09 -1.52 15.08
C GLU A 122 -2.73 -1.66 15.79
N ARG A 123 -2.01 -2.76 15.53
CA ARG A 123 -0.68 -3.00 16.09
C ARG A 123 0.32 -1.93 15.65
N PHE A 124 0.33 -1.60 14.37
CA PHE A 124 1.20 -0.55 13.83
C PHE A 124 0.70 0.85 14.22
N GLU A 125 -0.57 1.13 14.06
CA GLU A 125 -1.16 2.44 14.32
C GLU A 125 -0.96 2.91 15.78
N LYS A 126 -1.08 2.00 16.75
CA LYS A 126 -0.96 2.33 18.17
C LYS A 126 0.48 2.41 18.68
N ASN A 127 1.42 1.73 18.04
CA ASN A 127 2.76 1.55 18.59
C ASN A 127 3.87 2.24 17.81
N PHE A 128 3.55 2.82 16.66
CA PHE A 128 4.54 3.48 15.81
C PHE A 128 4.08 4.88 15.44
N PRO A 129 4.99 5.87 15.38
CA PRO A 129 4.69 7.20 14.87
C PRO A 129 4.14 7.10 13.46
N ASN A 130 2.97 7.66 13.21
CA ASN A 130 2.33 7.61 11.90
C ASN A 130 1.41 8.80 11.65
N THR A 131 1.20 9.11 10.38
CA THR A 131 0.22 10.10 9.90
C THR A 131 -0.91 9.38 9.17
N GLN A 132 -1.64 8.51 9.89
CA GLN A 132 -2.80 7.85 9.31
C GLN A 132 -3.96 8.85 9.18
N LYS A 133 -4.40 9.07 7.93
CA LYS A 133 -5.45 10.05 7.60
C LYS A 133 -6.84 9.44 7.46
N PHE A 134 -6.92 8.10 7.32
CA PHE A 134 -8.18 7.41 7.04
C PHE A 134 -8.72 6.77 8.33
N PRO A 135 -9.84 7.26 8.89
CA PRO A 135 -10.39 6.76 10.14
C PRO A 135 -10.94 5.33 10.01
N GLU A 136 -11.42 4.99 8.81
CA GLU A 136 -11.92 3.65 8.52
C GLU A 136 -10.91 2.86 7.69
N TYR A 137 -10.80 1.57 8.01
CA TYR A 137 -9.93 0.66 7.29
C TYR A 137 -10.68 0.02 6.13
N HIS A 138 -10.29 0.38 4.91
CA HIS A 138 -10.81 -0.19 3.67
C HIS A 138 -9.70 -0.95 2.94
N PRO A 139 -9.35 -2.17 3.39
CA PRO A 139 -8.32 -2.95 2.72
C PRO A 139 -8.75 -3.27 1.29
N HIS A 140 -7.80 -3.22 0.38
CA HIS A 140 -8.07 -3.43 -1.04
C HIS A 140 -6.79 -3.88 -1.77
N MET A 141 -6.97 -4.51 -2.93
CA MET A 141 -5.88 -4.74 -3.89
C MET A 141 -6.11 -3.85 -5.11
N THR A 142 -5.21 -2.93 -5.37
CA THR A 142 -5.27 -2.06 -6.54
C THR A 142 -5.12 -2.89 -7.82
N LEU A 143 -5.95 -2.62 -8.82
CA LEU A 143 -5.82 -3.14 -10.18
C LEU A 143 -5.14 -2.11 -11.08
N ALA A 144 -5.61 -0.87 -11.01
CA ALA A 144 -5.04 0.23 -11.78
C ALA A 144 -5.47 1.60 -11.22
N TYR A 145 -4.63 2.57 -11.49
CA TYR A 145 -4.97 3.98 -11.43
C TYR A 145 -5.49 4.39 -12.81
N VAL A 146 -6.69 4.98 -12.84
CA VAL A 146 -7.33 5.39 -14.09
C VAL A 146 -7.68 6.87 -14.07
N LYS A 147 -7.85 7.45 -15.26
CA LYS A 147 -8.24 8.86 -15.40
C LYS A 147 -9.60 9.13 -14.76
N PRO A 148 -9.86 10.33 -14.25
CA PRO A 148 -11.15 10.69 -13.66
C PRO A 148 -12.33 10.38 -14.58
N GLY A 149 -13.38 9.80 -14.02
CA GLY A 149 -14.59 9.39 -14.75
C GLY A 149 -14.48 8.07 -15.51
N GLN A 150 -13.34 7.36 -15.45
CA GLN A 150 -13.16 6.09 -16.15
C GLN A 150 -13.32 4.87 -15.24
N GLY A 151 -13.22 5.00 -13.94
CA GLY A 151 -13.24 3.87 -13.00
C GLY A 151 -14.60 3.18 -12.91
N GLN A 152 -15.71 3.92 -12.98
CA GLN A 152 -17.05 3.39 -12.78
C GLN A 152 -17.41 2.24 -13.72
N LYS A 153 -16.92 2.22 -14.94
CA LYS A 153 -17.20 1.14 -15.91
C LYS A 153 -16.58 -0.21 -15.55
N TYR A 154 -15.60 -0.23 -14.64
CA TYR A 154 -14.94 -1.44 -14.15
C TYR A 154 -15.59 -2.01 -12.88
N VAL A 155 -16.45 -1.22 -12.23
CA VAL A 155 -17.15 -1.66 -11.00
C VAL A 155 -18.13 -2.77 -11.31
N LYS A 156 -17.95 -3.91 -10.66
CA LYS A 156 -18.83 -5.09 -10.84
C LYS A 156 -18.69 -6.10 -9.72
N GLN A 157 -19.75 -6.87 -9.50
CA GLN A 157 -19.69 -8.13 -8.77
C GLN A 157 -19.00 -9.18 -9.66
N LEU A 158 -18.13 -10.00 -9.09
CA LEU A 158 -17.50 -11.08 -9.83
C LEU A 158 -18.49 -12.24 -10.01
N GLU A 159 -18.55 -12.81 -11.21
CA GLU A 159 -19.35 -14.01 -11.47
C GLU A 159 -18.77 -15.22 -10.73
N GLU A 160 -17.45 -15.29 -10.63
CA GLU A 160 -16.68 -16.31 -9.93
C GLU A 160 -15.79 -15.66 -8.86
N PRO A 161 -16.20 -15.62 -7.58
CA PRO A 161 -15.34 -15.23 -6.48
C PRO A 161 -14.11 -16.14 -6.39
N PHE A 162 -12.99 -15.61 -5.92
CA PHE A 162 -11.77 -16.37 -5.78
C PHE A 162 -11.07 -16.11 -4.44
N GLU A 163 -10.32 -17.10 -3.97
CA GLU A 163 -9.54 -16.97 -2.74
C GLU A 163 -8.15 -16.38 -3.02
N VAL A 164 -7.71 -15.51 -2.11
CA VAL A 164 -6.37 -14.94 -2.10
C VAL A 164 -5.75 -15.17 -0.73
N THR A 165 -4.51 -15.64 -0.74
CA THR A 165 -3.69 -15.71 0.47
C THR A 165 -2.56 -14.69 0.38
N PHE A 166 -2.54 -13.78 1.34
CA PHE A 166 -1.44 -12.85 1.55
C PHE A 166 -0.42 -13.57 2.44
N ASP A 167 0.67 -14.04 1.87
CA ASP A 167 1.65 -14.92 2.52
C ASP A 167 3.02 -14.28 2.79
N LYS A 168 3.14 -12.99 2.48
CA LYS A 168 4.37 -12.21 2.71
C LYS A 168 4.05 -10.87 3.33
N GLY A 169 4.75 -10.53 4.40
CA GLY A 169 4.77 -9.17 4.92
C GLY A 169 5.83 -8.34 4.22
N VAL A 170 5.55 -7.08 3.99
CA VAL A 170 6.43 -6.15 3.30
C VAL A 170 6.50 -4.83 4.06
N TYR A 171 7.71 -4.33 4.27
CA TYR A 171 7.93 -2.94 4.63
C TYR A 171 8.55 -2.22 3.43
N SER A 172 7.87 -1.19 2.95
CA SER A 172 8.37 -0.26 1.94
C SER A 172 8.77 1.04 2.65
N PHE A 173 10.00 1.45 2.47
CA PHE A 173 10.61 2.62 3.11
C PHE A 173 11.71 3.20 2.21
N HIS A 174 12.31 4.32 2.61
CA HIS A 174 13.45 4.89 1.92
C HIS A 174 14.74 4.57 2.69
N ASP A 175 15.78 4.25 1.94
CA ASP A 175 17.11 4.05 2.52
C ASP A 175 17.83 5.40 2.77
N ASP A 176 19.07 5.33 3.27
CA ASP A 176 19.88 6.50 3.56
C ASP A 176 20.22 7.35 2.31
N GLU A 177 20.05 6.79 1.11
CA GLU A 177 20.26 7.45 -0.18
C GLU A 177 18.94 8.06 -0.71
N GLY A 178 17.82 7.82 -0.02
CA GLY A 178 16.47 8.27 -0.39
C GLY A 178 15.80 7.40 -1.45
N GLU A 179 16.36 6.23 -1.73
CA GLU A 179 15.79 5.28 -2.68
C GLU A 179 14.72 4.41 -2.00
N SER A 180 13.62 4.14 -2.72
CA SER A 180 12.56 3.30 -2.22
C SER A 180 13.00 1.84 -2.14
N VAL A 181 12.94 1.26 -0.96
CA VAL A 181 13.28 -0.14 -0.67
C VAL A 181 12.03 -0.90 -0.25
N ARG A 182 11.86 -2.11 -0.79
CA ARG A 182 10.83 -3.06 -0.37
C ARG A 182 11.49 -4.30 0.22
N LYS A 183 11.42 -4.47 1.53
CA LYS A 183 11.92 -5.68 2.22
C LYS A 183 10.78 -6.62 2.51
N GLN A 184 10.85 -7.84 1.96
CA GLN A 184 9.83 -8.87 2.10
C GLN A 184 10.21 -9.90 3.16
N HIS A 185 9.20 -10.36 3.89
CA HIS A 185 9.27 -11.45 4.85
C HIS A 185 8.25 -12.51 4.46
N VAL A 186 8.73 -13.71 4.11
CA VAL A 186 7.86 -14.86 3.83
C VAL A 186 7.43 -15.46 5.17
N PHE A 187 6.14 -15.54 5.39
CA PHE A 187 5.63 -16.16 6.60
C PHE A 187 5.84 -17.69 6.55
N PRO A 188 6.23 -18.31 7.67
CA PRO A 188 6.28 -19.76 7.74
C PRO A 188 4.89 -20.33 7.46
N LYS A 189 4.82 -21.37 6.63
CA LYS A 189 3.59 -22.15 6.51
C LYS A 189 3.32 -22.77 7.87
N GLU A 190 2.09 -22.66 8.34
CA GLU A 190 1.68 -23.42 9.53
C GLU A 190 1.84 -24.90 9.15
N ASP A 191 2.67 -25.62 9.91
CA ASP A 191 2.79 -27.08 9.74
C ASP A 191 1.42 -27.68 10.02
N GLU A 192 0.89 -28.46 9.05
CA GLU A 192 -0.35 -29.22 9.15
C GLU A 192 -0.26 -30.30 10.26
#